data_b8b2f4b9097137b31b33e9b30fd67304
#
_entry.id   b8b2f4b9097137b31b33e9b30fd67304
#
_cell.length_a   1.000
_cell.length_b   1.000
_cell.length_c   1.000
_cell.angle_alpha   90.00
_cell.angle_beta   90.00
_cell.angle_gamma   90.00
#
_symmetry.space_group_name_H-M   'P 1'
#
loop_
_entity.id
_entity.type
_entity.pdbx_description
1 polymer ?
#
loop_
_entity_poly.entity_id
_entity_poly.type
_entity_poly.pdbx_seq_one_letter_code
_entity_poly.pdbx_strand_id
1 'polypeptide(L)'
;MPKFNMIIGIPGSGKTTFCKKFFKDVVYLSSDDMRIDMFGFEDQTHNGDVFSRMKAETLEALKNGRDVVYDATNLSEKRRKDIIYASKKYGEVNAYILCTPISSLLERNMTRGERTLPWDKLEQMIKTIQCPMYYEGFDNIYLVDGGMYDDVYNPADLMKICYKFNQDNPYHKETLGEHIDMVVDNVEEMTRNMLVQDMTISRTAAKWHDMGKLYTKQFNETKNYYTFYGHENVSTYMYFCHLVRSTSRLHIPSEFTIVRLTDGKYQVAALILNHMKFYNDSMEKVENKFNDDDLFKMLEILHRADQEGRKSC
;
A
#
# COMPACT_ATOMS: atom_id res chain seq x y z
N MET A 1 22.40 -0.24 -17.47
CA MET A 1 21.22 0.66 -17.60
C MET A 1 21.03 1.35 -16.26
N PRO A 2 20.75 2.65 -16.24
CA PRO A 2 20.51 3.37 -15.00
C PRO A 2 19.21 2.88 -14.32
N LYS A 3 19.10 3.18 -13.02
CA LYS A 3 17.96 2.78 -12.19
C LYS A 3 17.21 4.02 -11.70
N PHE A 4 15.90 4.00 -11.88
CA PHE A 4 15.00 4.94 -11.25
C PHE A 4 14.41 4.28 -9.98
N ASN A 5 14.78 4.76 -8.82
CA ASN A 5 14.38 4.20 -7.52
C ASN A 5 13.38 5.16 -6.86
N MET A 6 12.10 4.82 -6.90
CA MET A 6 11.03 5.59 -6.27
C MET A 6 10.83 5.14 -4.83
N ILE A 7 10.92 6.07 -3.91
CA ILE A 7 10.67 5.82 -2.48
C ILE A 7 9.22 6.18 -2.17
N ILE A 8 8.50 5.26 -1.52
CA ILE A 8 7.08 5.39 -1.21
C ILE A 8 6.89 5.23 0.29
N GLY A 9 6.11 6.10 0.92
CA GLY A 9 5.81 5.95 2.33
C GLY A 9 5.21 7.19 2.98
N ILE A 10 4.45 6.96 4.02
CA ILE A 10 3.82 7.99 4.84
C ILE A 10 4.91 8.81 5.56
N PRO A 11 4.68 10.10 5.88
CA PRO A 11 5.58 10.87 6.73
C PRO A 11 5.85 10.16 8.06
N GLY A 12 7.12 10.11 8.49
CA GLY A 12 7.54 9.35 9.67
C GLY A 12 7.91 7.88 9.41
N SER A 13 7.74 7.35 8.19
CA SER A 13 8.08 5.95 7.87
C SER A 13 9.58 5.65 7.78
N GLY A 14 10.45 6.66 7.82
CA GLY A 14 11.91 6.46 7.78
C GLY A 14 12.53 6.55 6.39
N LYS A 15 11.83 7.09 5.37
CA LYS A 15 12.32 7.22 3.99
C LYS A 15 13.72 7.82 3.89
N THR A 16 13.90 9.01 4.44
CA THR A 16 15.19 9.74 4.36
C THR A 16 16.33 8.97 5.02
N THR A 17 16.05 8.29 6.15
CA THR A 17 17.05 7.45 6.81
C THR A 17 17.43 6.25 5.94
N PHE A 18 16.46 5.62 5.32
CA PHE A 18 16.65 4.53 4.37
C PHE A 18 17.49 5.00 3.17
N CYS A 19 17.11 6.11 2.54
CA CYS A 19 17.84 6.66 1.39
C CYS A 19 19.30 6.93 1.70
N LYS A 20 19.59 7.63 2.80
CA LYS A 20 20.96 7.94 3.21
C LYS A 20 21.82 6.71 3.50
N LYS A 21 21.21 5.62 3.95
CA LYS A 21 21.92 4.36 4.25
C LYS A 21 22.25 3.55 3.00
N PHE A 22 21.29 3.44 2.08
CA PHE A 22 21.36 2.46 0.98
C PHE A 22 21.73 3.05 -0.39
N PHE A 23 21.51 4.34 -0.59
CA PHE A 23 21.80 4.96 -1.89
C PHE A 23 22.97 5.95 -1.77
N LYS A 24 24.11 5.52 -2.32
CA LYS A 24 25.32 6.35 -2.42
C LYS A 24 25.66 6.53 -3.89
N ASP A 25 26.31 7.64 -4.21
CA ASP A 25 26.76 7.95 -5.57
C ASP A 25 25.65 7.98 -6.63
N VAL A 26 24.44 8.39 -6.22
CA VAL A 26 23.24 8.52 -7.05
C VAL A 26 22.76 9.98 -7.08
N VAL A 27 21.94 10.32 -8.06
CA VAL A 27 21.20 11.58 -8.05
C VAL A 27 20.06 11.47 -7.06
N TYR A 28 20.17 12.14 -5.93
CA TYR A 28 19.14 12.14 -4.90
C TYR A 28 18.24 13.37 -5.05
N LEU A 29 16.97 13.16 -5.32
CA LEU A 29 15.94 14.18 -5.49
C LEU A 29 14.89 14.03 -4.40
N SER A 30 14.88 14.97 -3.47
CA SER A 30 13.90 15.04 -2.37
C SER A 30 12.90 16.15 -2.62
N SER A 31 11.62 15.87 -2.46
CA SER A 31 10.57 16.88 -2.59
C SER A 31 10.70 18.00 -1.55
N ASP A 32 11.21 17.68 -0.37
CA ASP A 32 11.39 18.67 0.70
C ASP A 32 12.61 19.56 0.42
N ASP A 33 13.73 18.98 0.02
CA ASP A 33 14.93 19.73 -0.35
C ASP A 33 14.67 20.63 -1.58
N MET A 34 13.90 20.10 -2.55
CA MET A 34 13.51 20.85 -3.75
C MET A 34 12.65 22.08 -3.41
N ARG A 35 11.74 21.97 -2.42
CA ARG A 35 10.94 23.11 -1.95
C ARG A 35 11.83 24.19 -1.34
N ILE A 36 12.78 23.78 -0.49
CA ILE A 36 13.72 24.72 0.14
C ILE A 36 14.58 25.41 -0.92
N ASP A 37 15.08 24.69 -1.92
CA ASP A 37 15.90 25.25 -3.01
C ASP A 37 15.11 26.25 -3.86
N MET A 38 13.85 25.94 -4.19
CA MET A 38 13.02 26.79 -5.05
C MET A 38 12.39 27.98 -4.34
N PHE A 39 12.00 27.82 -3.06
CA PHE A 39 11.13 28.79 -2.36
C PHE A 39 11.70 29.26 -1.01
N GLY A 40 12.82 28.67 -0.55
CA GLY A 40 13.45 29.02 0.73
C GLY A 40 12.79 28.37 1.97
N PHE A 41 11.71 27.64 1.81
CA PHE A 41 11.00 26.95 2.91
C PHE A 41 10.15 25.76 2.40
N GLU A 42 9.72 24.90 3.33
CA GLU A 42 8.91 23.70 3.01
C GLU A 42 7.43 24.06 2.72
N ASP A 43 7.16 24.81 1.64
CA ASP A 43 5.81 25.18 1.24
C ASP A 43 5.13 24.07 0.39
N GLN A 44 3.88 23.73 0.74
CA GLN A 44 3.08 22.74 0.03
C GLN A 44 2.20 23.33 -1.08
N THR A 45 2.12 24.67 -1.22
CA THR A 45 1.24 25.32 -2.20
C THR A 45 1.75 25.18 -3.63
N HIS A 46 3.07 25.07 -3.82
CA HIS A 46 3.74 24.97 -5.11
C HIS A 46 4.11 23.54 -5.53
N ASN A 47 3.32 22.54 -5.11
CA ASN A 47 3.64 21.14 -5.41
C ASN A 47 3.77 20.84 -6.91
N GLY A 48 2.99 21.53 -7.78
CA GLY A 48 3.07 21.36 -9.23
C GLY A 48 4.46 21.64 -9.79
N ASP A 49 5.06 22.77 -9.39
CA ASP A 49 6.35 23.22 -9.86
C ASP A 49 7.47 22.33 -9.33
N VAL A 50 7.42 21.97 -8.04
CA VAL A 50 8.37 21.04 -7.40
C VAL A 50 8.43 19.71 -8.14
N PHE A 51 7.27 19.06 -8.35
CA PHE A 51 7.23 17.75 -9.02
C PHE A 51 7.58 17.85 -10.51
N SER A 52 7.29 18.96 -11.18
CA SER A 52 7.70 19.21 -12.56
C SER A 52 9.21 19.30 -12.68
N ARG A 53 9.87 20.03 -11.77
CA ARG A 53 11.33 20.14 -11.71
C ARG A 53 11.97 18.80 -11.33
N MET A 54 11.47 18.11 -10.31
CA MET A 54 11.94 16.77 -9.94
C MET A 54 11.87 15.80 -11.12
N LYS A 55 10.78 15.81 -11.89
CA LYS A 55 10.61 14.99 -13.09
C LYS A 55 11.66 15.33 -14.14
N ALA A 56 11.88 16.61 -14.44
CA ALA A 56 12.85 17.05 -15.43
C ALA A 56 14.28 16.61 -15.06
N GLU A 57 14.72 16.85 -13.83
CA GLU A 57 16.03 16.45 -13.31
C GLU A 57 16.20 14.92 -13.28
N THR A 58 15.11 14.17 -12.95
CA THR A 58 15.12 12.70 -13.03
C THR A 58 15.41 12.22 -14.44
N LEU A 59 14.69 12.73 -15.43
CA LEU A 59 14.83 12.29 -16.82
C LEU A 59 16.18 12.68 -17.41
N GLU A 60 16.70 13.82 -17.04
CA GLU A 60 18.05 14.27 -17.44
C GLU A 60 19.13 13.35 -16.87
N ALA A 61 19.06 13.04 -15.57
CA ALA A 61 20.01 12.13 -14.92
C ALA A 61 19.99 10.73 -15.54
N LEU A 62 18.80 10.15 -15.73
CA LEU A 62 18.65 8.84 -16.36
C LEU A 62 19.16 8.82 -17.81
N LYS A 63 18.90 9.87 -18.59
CA LYS A 63 19.43 10.03 -19.95
C LYS A 63 20.95 10.05 -19.98
N ASN A 64 21.57 10.60 -18.95
CA ASN A 64 23.03 10.65 -18.77
C ASN A 64 23.60 9.38 -18.10
N GLY A 65 22.82 8.29 -17.99
CA GLY A 65 23.26 7.01 -17.45
C GLY A 65 23.43 6.98 -15.93
N ARG A 66 22.88 7.94 -15.19
CA ARG A 66 23.00 8.05 -13.73
C ARG A 66 21.77 7.47 -13.03
N ASP A 67 22.00 6.73 -11.96
CA ASP A 67 20.94 6.25 -11.08
C ASP A 67 20.28 7.41 -10.33
N VAL A 68 18.96 7.31 -10.12
CA VAL A 68 18.18 8.34 -9.43
C VAL A 68 17.43 7.73 -8.25
N VAL A 69 17.40 8.45 -7.13
CA VAL A 69 16.47 8.23 -6.01
C VAL A 69 15.48 9.39 -5.95
N TYR A 70 14.20 9.04 -6.01
CA TYR A 70 13.09 9.99 -6.01
C TYR A 70 12.35 9.91 -4.67
N ASP A 71 12.73 10.76 -3.72
CA ASP A 71 12.23 10.77 -2.34
C ASP A 71 11.07 11.76 -2.18
N ALA A 72 9.87 11.22 -2.13
CA ALA A 72 8.63 11.92 -1.77
C ALA A 72 7.67 10.92 -1.11
N THR A 73 6.48 11.36 -0.72
CA THR A 73 5.48 10.42 -0.18
C THR A 73 5.00 9.40 -1.20
N ASN A 74 4.83 9.82 -2.46
CA ASN A 74 4.47 9.00 -3.63
C ASN A 74 3.26 8.07 -3.40
N LEU A 75 2.26 8.50 -2.60
CA LEU A 75 1.15 7.65 -2.14
C LEU A 75 0.11 7.37 -3.23
N SER A 76 0.02 8.18 -4.28
CA SER A 76 -1.01 8.07 -5.32
C SER A 76 -0.51 7.33 -6.55
N GLU A 77 -1.19 6.24 -6.95
CA GLU A 77 -0.96 5.50 -8.19
C GLU A 77 -0.97 6.44 -9.42
N LYS A 78 -1.98 7.32 -9.50
CA LYS A 78 -2.12 8.27 -10.62
C LYS A 78 -0.90 9.16 -10.79
N ARG A 79 -0.32 9.65 -9.67
CA ARG A 79 0.86 10.53 -9.72
C ARG A 79 2.14 9.77 -10.07
N ARG A 80 2.25 8.50 -9.62
CA ARG A 80 3.41 7.66 -9.93
C ARG A 80 3.49 7.29 -11.41
N LYS A 81 2.36 6.96 -12.04
CA LYS A 81 2.32 6.49 -13.44
C LYS A 81 3.02 7.40 -14.44
N ASP A 82 2.85 8.70 -14.31
CA ASP A 82 3.43 9.67 -15.25
C ASP A 82 4.97 9.62 -15.26
N ILE A 83 5.61 9.62 -14.09
CA ILE A 83 7.07 9.56 -14.00
C ILE A 83 7.61 8.15 -14.29
N ILE A 84 6.88 7.08 -13.90
CA ILE A 84 7.24 5.70 -14.23
C ILE A 84 7.32 5.53 -15.75
N TYR A 85 6.24 5.88 -16.46
CA TYR A 85 6.17 5.77 -17.91
C TYR A 85 7.29 6.55 -18.61
N ALA A 86 7.55 7.77 -18.15
CA ALA A 86 8.62 8.61 -18.71
C ALA A 86 10.03 8.05 -18.46
N SER A 87 10.23 7.35 -17.32
CA SER A 87 11.54 6.80 -16.92
C SER A 87 11.85 5.45 -17.58
N LYS A 88 10.84 4.65 -17.91
CA LYS A 88 10.96 3.30 -18.50
C LYS A 88 11.87 3.21 -19.72
N LYS A 89 11.84 4.21 -20.56
CA LYS A 89 12.66 4.24 -21.80
C LYS A 89 14.17 4.40 -21.54
N TYR A 90 14.54 4.78 -20.33
CA TYR A 90 15.97 5.02 -19.99
C TYR A 90 16.56 3.90 -19.16
N GLY A 91 15.77 3.20 -18.34
CA GLY A 91 16.32 2.22 -17.44
C GLY A 91 15.28 1.43 -16.64
N GLU A 92 15.79 0.71 -15.65
CA GLU A 92 15.00 -0.09 -14.70
C GLU A 92 14.26 0.83 -13.73
N VAL A 93 12.99 0.53 -13.46
CA VAL A 93 12.12 1.33 -12.58
C VAL A 93 11.75 0.51 -11.35
N ASN A 94 12.22 0.94 -10.18
CA ASN A 94 12.05 0.25 -8.91
C ASN A 94 11.19 1.06 -7.93
N ALA A 95 10.32 0.37 -7.19
CA ALA A 95 9.63 0.93 -6.03
C ALA A 95 10.23 0.38 -4.73
N TYR A 96 10.41 1.26 -3.75
CA TYR A 96 10.74 0.92 -2.37
C TYR A 96 9.66 1.48 -1.46
N ILE A 97 8.77 0.63 -0.94
CA ILE A 97 7.72 1.06 0.00
C ILE A 97 8.13 0.78 1.44
N LEU A 98 8.14 1.86 2.24
CA LEU A 98 8.45 1.78 3.67
C LEU A 98 7.23 1.25 4.43
N CYS A 99 7.35 0.04 4.94
CA CYS A 99 6.34 -0.72 5.66
C CYS A 99 6.48 -0.49 7.18
N THR A 100 5.98 0.64 7.65
CA THR A 100 5.99 1.00 9.07
C THR A 100 4.59 0.82 9.64
N PRO A 101 4.38 0.06 10.72
CA PRO A 101 3.07 -0.10 11.35
C PRO A 101 2.40 1.26 11.65
N ILE A 102 1.07 1.31 11.51
CA ILE A 102 0.31 2.58 11.67
C ILE A 102 0.48 3.15 13.08
N SER A 103 0.45 2.31 14.12
CA SER A 103 0.74 2.69 15.50
C SER A 103 2.08 3.42 15.63
N SER A 104 3.14 2.85 15.06
CA SER A 104 4.48 3.45 15.07
C SER A 104 4.56 4.74 14.25
N LEU A 105 3.80 4.87 13.16
CA LEU A 105 3.68 6.13 12.41
C LEU A 105 3.07 7.23 13.28
N LEU A 106 2.04 6.90 14.07
CA LEU A 106 1.37 7.82 14.97
C LEU A 106 2.32 8.31 16.07
N GLU A 107 3.00 7.39 16.75
CA GLU A 107 3.97 7.71 17.79
C GLU A 107 5.11 8.60 17.25
N ARG A 108 5.66 8.23 16.10
CA ARG A 108 6.73 9.02 15.47
C ARG A 108 6.25 10.40 15.04
N ASN A 109 5.01 10.52 14.56
CA ASN A 109 4.48 11.84 14.20
C ASN A 109 4.45 12.78 15.41
N MET A 110 4.12 12.29 16.60
CA MET A 110 4.09 13.09 17.84
C MET A 110 5.49 13.61 18.25
N THR A 111 6.56 12.93 17.86
CA THR A 111 7.95 13.31 18.21
C THR A 111 8.67 14.12 17.13
N ARG A 112 7.99 14.51 16.01
CA ARG A 112 8.63 15.21 14.88
C ARG A 112 8.88 16.71 15.09
N GLY A 113 8.47 17.27 16.25
CA GLY A 113 8.62 18.70 16.50
C GLY A 113 7.83 19.55 15.50
N GLU A 114 8.47 20.53 14.87
CA GLU A 114 7.84 21.45 13.89
C GLU A 114 7.28 20.73 12.65
N ARG A 115 7.75 19.52 12.34
CA ARG A 115 7.26 18.69 11.23
C ARG A 115 6.10 17.78 11.61
N THR A 116 5.54 17.93 12.82
CA THR A 116 4.36 17.17 13.26
C THR A 116 3.17 17.52 12.37
N LEU A 117 2.58 16.50 11.75
CA LEU A 117 1.38 16.68 10.93
C LEU A 117 0.14 16.70 11.82
N PRO A 118 -0.86 17.55 11.50
CA PRO A 118 -2.20 17.44 12.08
C PRO A 118 -2.77 16.03 11.87
N TRP A 119 -3.53 15.57 12.86
CA TRP A 119 -4.09 14.21 12.85
C TRP A 119 -4.90 13.90 11.59
N ASP A 120 -5.78 14.79 11.20
CA ASP A 120 -6.63 14.67 10.01
C ASP A 120 -5.82 14.46 8.73
N LYS A 121 -4.68 15.15 8.59
CA LYS A 121 -3.77 15.01 7.46
C LYS A 121 -3.08 13.64 7.44
N LEU A 122 -2.59 13.19 8.59
CA LEU A 122 -1.93 11.90 8.71
C LEU A 122 -2.93 10.76 8.46
N GLU A 123 -4.11 10.85 9.06
CA GLU A 123 -5.21 9.90 8.86
C GLU A 123 -5.61 9.81 7.38
N GLN A 124 -5.76 10.96 6.71
CA GLN A 124 -6.05 11.00 5.27
C GLN A 124 -4.95 10.30 4.47
N MET A 125 -3.67 10.53 4.79
CA MET A 125 -2.56 9.87 4.11
C MET A 125 -2.58 8.34 4.32
N ILE A 126 -2.93 7.88 5.53
CA ILE A 126 -3.08 6.46 5.84
C ILE A 126 -4.23 5.85 5.00
N LYS A 127 -5.40 6.47 4.96
CA LYS A 127 -6.57 5.99 4.21
C LYS A 127 -6.38 6.00 2.70
N THR A 128 -5.51 6.86 2.18
CA THR A 128 -5.31 7.05 0.74
C THR A 128 -4.00 6.47 0.21
N ILE A 129 -3.24 5.74 1.02
CA ILE A 129 -2.01 5.09 0.55
C ILE A 129 -2.35 4.00 -0.46
N GLN A 130 -1.95 4.20 -1.71
CA GLN A 130 -2.04 3.18 -2.74
C GLN A 130 -0.69 2.47 -2.83
N CYS A 131 -0.64 1.23 -2.35
CA CYS A 131 0.55 0.41 -2.44
C CYS A 131 0.97 0.21 -3.90
N PRO A 132 2.30 0.23 -4.21
CA PRO A 132 2.77 0.06 -5.58
C PRO A 132 2.45 -1.33 -6.11
N MET A 133 2.04 -1.41 -7.38
CA MET A 133 1.68 -2.64 -8.08
C MET A 133 2.43 -2.76 -9.41
N TYR A 134 2.74 -3.99 -9.86
CA TYR A 134 3.47 -4.23 -11.11
C TYR A 134 2.75 -3.70 -12.34
N TYR A 135 1.41 -3.68 -12.34
CA TYR A 135 0.63 -3.10 -13.45
C TYR A 135 0.80 -1.56 -13.60
N GLU A 136 1.45 -0.89 -12.64
CA GLU A 136 1.84 0.52 -12.79
C GLU A 136 3.07 0.69 -13.71
N GLY A 137 3.81 -0.39 -13.94
CA GLY A 137 5.01 -0.42 -14.77
C GLY A 137 6.32 -0.55 -14.00
N PHE A 138 6.34 -0.86 -12.73
CA PHE A 138 7.57 -1.18 -11.99
C PHE A 138 8.20 -2.49 -12.46
N ASP A 139 9.52 -2.54 -12.56
CA ASP A 139 10.29 -3.77 -12.81
C ASP A 139 10.51 -4.55 -11.52
N ASN A 140 10.69 -3.83 -10.41
CA ASN A 140 10.82 -4.43 -9.10
C ASN A 140 10.07 -3.61 -8.05
N ILE A 141 9.45 -4.31 -7.11
CA ILE A 141 8.83 -3.72 -5.92
C ILE A 141 9.49 -4.33 -4.69
N TYR A 142 10.05 -3.48 -3.85
CA TYR A 142 10.71 -3.85 -2.61
C TYR A 142 9.93 -3.33 -1.41
N LEU A 143 9.62 -4.22 -0.48
CA LEU A 143 9.03 -3.91 0.81
C LEU A 143 10.18 -3.67 1.78
N VAL A 144 10.14 -2.57 2.51
CA VAL A 144 11.24 -2.12 3.39
C VAL A 144 10.72 -1.97 4.81
N ASP A 145 11.21 -2.78 5.73
CA ASP A 145 11.02 -2.56 7.17
C ASP A 145 12.23 -1.81 7.72
N GLY A 146 12.01 -0.64 8.28
CA GLY A 146 13.06 0.28 8.77
C GLY A 146 13.15 0.35 10.27
N GLY A 147 12.59 -0.61 11.03
CA GLY A 147 12.57 -0.32 12.41
C GLY A 147 12.45 -1.41 13.45
N MET A 148 12.86 -1.01 14.62
CA MET A 148 12.53 -1.69 15.87
C MET A 148 11.07 -1.35 16.20
N TYR A 149 10.17 -2.32 15.98
CA TYR A 149 8.76 -2.20 16.36
C TYR A 149 8.38 -3.44 17.12
N ASP A 150 7.73 -3.25 18.24
CA ASP A 150 7.11 -4.35 18.99
C ASP A 150 5.81 -4.79 18.31
N ASP A 151 5.16 -3.87 17.60
CA ASP A 151 3.91 -4.13 16.90
C ASP A 151 4.13 -4.85 15.56
N VAL A 152 3.65 -6.07 15.50
CA VAL A 152 3.61 -6.88 14.28
C VAL A 152 2.14 -7.07 13.90
N TYR A 153 1.79 -6.79 12.65
CA TYR A 153 0.50 -7.24 12.13
C TYR A 153 0.50 -8.78 12.04
N ASN A 154 0.21 -9.42 13.17
CA ASN A 154 -0.01 -10.84 13.24
C ASN A 154 -1.49 -11.13 12.89
N PRO A 155 -1.80 -11.88 11.83
CA PRO A 155 -3.18 -12.16 11.46
C PRO A 155 -4.02 -12.76 12.59
N ALA A 156 -3.45 -13.64 13.43
CA ALA A 156 -4.17 -14.26 14.52
C ALA A 156 -4.55 -13.26 15.63
N ASP A 157 -3.69 -12.29 15.90
CA ASP A 157 -3.99 -11.25 16.90
C ASP A 157 -4.94 -10.19 16.35
N LEU A 158 -4.81 -9.84 15.07
CA LEU A 158 -5.76 -8.97 14.39
C LEU A 158 -7.17 -9.58 14.35
N MET A 159 -7.29 -10.88 14.07
CA MET A 159 -8.60 -11.57 14.11
C MET A 159 -9.26 -11.49 15.48
N LYS A 160 -8.52 -11.58 16.60
CA LYS A 160 -9.08 -11.39 17.95
C LYS A 160 -9.71 -10.00 18.13
N ILE A 161 -9.15 -8.97 17.48
CA ILE A 161 -9.70 -7.62 17.45
C ILE A 161 -10.92 -7.56 16.54
N CYS A 162 -10.83 -8.16 15.35
CA CYS A 162 -11.92 -8.19 14.37
C CYS A 162 -13.19 -8.85 14.91
N TYR A 163 -13.10 -9.91 15.72
CA TYR A 163 -14.27 -10.54 16.38
C TYR A 163 -14.98 -9.64 17.41
N LYS A 164 -14.31 -8.58 17.86
CA LYS A 164 -14.89 -7.58 18.79
C LYS A 164 -15.30 -6.30 18.08
N PHE A 165 -15.05 -6.21 16.78
CA PHE A 165 -15.25 -5.01 15.99
C PHE A 165 -16.62 -5.04 15.31
N ASN A 166 -17.57 -4.23 15.83
CA ASN A 166 -18.85 -4.01 15.20
C ASN A 166 -18.70 -3.05 14.03
N GLN A 167 -19.31 -3.37 12.90
CA GLN A 167 -19.22 -2.54 11.70
C GLN A 167 -20.21 -1.36 11.74
N ASP A 168 -21.32 -1.46 12.47
CA ASP A 168 -22.32 -0.41 12.72
C ASP A 168 -22.83 0.24 11.43
N ASN A 169 -23.16 -0.58 10.45
CA ASN A 169 -23.74 -0.15 9.18
C ASN A 169 -24.87 -1.10 8.74
N PRO A 170 -25.73 -0.69 7.81
CA PRO A 170 -26.89 -1.49 7.42
C PRO A 170 -26.55 -2.77 6.61
N TYR A 171 -25.32 -2.92 6.16
CA TYR A 171 -24.90 -4.03 5.30
C TYR A 171 -24.31 -5.21 6.08
N HIS A 172 -23.96 -5.01 7.34
CA HIS A 172 -23.29 -6.01 8.17
C HIS A 172 -23.93 -6.05 9.57
N LYS A 173 -24.55 -7.20 9.91
CA LYS A 173 -25.03 -7.50 11.27
C LYS A 173 -24.00 -8.25 12.09
N GLU A 174 -23.07 -8.89 11.40
CA GLU A 174 -21.95 -9.62 11.96
C GLU A 174 -20.79 -8.70 12.33
N THR A 175 -19.94 -9.17 13.23
CA THR A 175 -18.64 -8.53 13.49
C THR A 175 -17.73 -8.65 12.28
N LEU A 176 -16.69 -7.82 12.21
CA LEU A 176 -15.70 -7.89 11.14
C LEU A 176 -15.02 -9.28 11.09
N GLY A 177 -14.74 -9.90 12.25
CA GLY A 177 -14.13 -11.23 12.30
C GLY A 177 -15.04 -12.33 11.76
N GLU A 178 -16.33 -12.32 12.11
CA GLU A 178 -17.32 -13.26 11.57
C GLU A 178 -17.48 -13.09 10.05
N HIS A 179 -17.47 -11.84 9.55
CA HIS A 179 -17.51 -11.56 8.12
C HIS A 179 -16.29 -12.14 7.40
N ILE A 180 -15.09 -11.88 7.90
CA ILE A 180 -13.85 -12.40 7.30
C ILE A 180 -13.87 -13.94 7.25
N ASP A 181 -14.34 -14.62 8.30
CA ASP A 181 -14.41 -16.08 8.30
C ASP A 181 -15.41 -16.59 7.24
N MET A 182 -16.60 -16.00 7.15
CA MET A 182 -17.56 -16.38 6.11
C MET A 182 -17.00 -16.19 4.69
N VAL A 183 -16.29 -15.10 4.46
CA VAL A 183 -15.64 -14.85 3.15
C VAL A 183 -14.54 -15.88 2.88
N VAL A 184 -13.75 -16.25 3.88
CA VAL A 184 -12.72 -17.30 3.76
C VAL A 184 -13.37 -18.65 3.42
N ASP A 185 -14.43 -19.06 4.14
CA ASP A 185 -15.13 -20.32 3.90
C ASP A 185 -15.74 -20.36 2.48
N ASN A 186 -16.37 -19.27 2.04
CA ASN A 186 -16.92 -19.15 0.69
C ASN A 186 -15.80 -19.27 -0.38
N VAL A 187 -14.66 -18.60 -0.17
CA VAL A 187 -13.53 -18.70 -1.10
C VAL A 187 -12.98 -20.12 -1.14
N GLU A 188 -12.84 -20.82 -0.01
CA GLU A 188 -12.39 -22.21 0.04
C GLU A 188 -13.31 -23.13 -0.76
N GLU A 189 -14.63 -22.96 -0.64
CA GLU A 189 -15.60 -23.73 -1.41
C GLU A 189 -15.52 -23.43 -2.91
N MET A 190 -15.48 -22.14 -3.29
CA MET A 190 -15.45 -21.71 -4.70
C MET A 190 -14.15 -22.10 -5.41
N THR A 191 -13.05 -22.23 -4.67
CA THR A 191 -11.73 -22.55 -5.23
C THR A 191 -11.31 -24.01 -5.12
N ARG A 192 -12.12 -24.89 -4.52
CA ARG A 192 -11.77 -26.31 -4.22
C ARG A 192 -11.27 -27.13 -5.40
N ASN A 193 -11.64 -26.76 -6.63
CA ASN A 193 -11.22 -27.43 -7.87
C ASN A 193 -10.11 -26.68 -8.61
N MET A 194 -9.54 -25.62 -8.03
CA MET A 194 -8.44 -24.84 -8.59
C MET A 194 -7.09 -25.43 -8.17
N LEU A 195 -6.00 -24.88 -8.72
CA LEU A 195 -4.65 -25.22 -8.29
C LEU A 195 -4.46 -24.85 -6.82
N VAL A 196 -3.72 -25.63 -6.07
CA VAL A 196 -3.43 -25.40 -4.64
C VAL A 196 -2.83 -24.01 -4.40
N GLN A 197 -2.03 -23.53 -5.35
CA GLN A 197 -1.45 -22.17 -5.28
C GLN A 197 -2.55 -21.10 -5.34
N ASP A 198 -3.50 -21.20 -6.27
CA ASP A 198 -4.56 -20.22 -6.46
C ASP A 198 -5.54 -20.22 -5.28
N MET A 199 -5.85 -21.41 -4.74
CA MET A 199 -6.60 -21.55 -3.49
C MET A 199 -5.91 -20.81 -2.34
N THR A 200 -4.59 -20.99 -2.20
CA THR A 200 -3.81 -20.36 -1.13
C THR A 200 -3.77 -18.84 -1.28
N ILE A 201 -3.62 -18.34 -2.51
CA ILE A 201 -3.63 -16.91 -2.83
C ILE A 201 -5.00 -16.31 -2.50
N SER A 202 -6.07 -16.91 -3.01
CA SER A 202 -7.46 -16.43 -2.83
C SER A 202 -7.86 -16.44 -1.34
N ARG A 203 -7.56 -17.53 -0.63
CA ARG A 203 -7.79 -17.63 0.82
C ARG A 203 -7.03 -16.59 1.63
N THR A 204 -5.76 -16.35 1.27
CA THR A 204 -4.95 -15.33 1.95
C THR A 204 -5.51 -13.94 1.68
N ALA A 205 -5.93 -13.65 0.45
CA ALA A 205 -6.56 -12.38 0.12
C ALA A 205 -7.89 -12.19 0.89
N ALA A 206 -8.73 -13.22 0.96
CA ALA A 206 -9.97 -13.22 1.75
C ALA A 206 -9.70 -12.89 3.23
N LYS A 207 -8.66 -13.46 3.81
CA LYS A 207 -8.30 -13.20 5.21
C LYS A 207 -7.87 -11.74 5.47
N TRP A 208 -7.28 -11.08 4.49
CA TRP A 208 -6.73 -9.74 4.65
C TRP A 208 -7.62 -8.62 4.08
N HIS A 209 -8.60 -8.93 3.20
CA HIS A 209 -9.29 -7.93 2.38
C HIS A 209 -9.85 -6.75 3.18
N ASP A 210 -10.43 -7.03 4.32
CA ASP A 210 -11.19 -6.10 5.15
C ASP A 210 -10.47 -5.66 6.45
N MET A 211 -9.27 -6.15 6.76
CA MET A 211 -8.58 -5.81 8.00
C MET A 211 -8.32 -4.30 8.16
N GLY A 212 -8.23 -3.57 7.05
CA GLY A 212 -8.09 -2.11 7.03
C GLY A 212 -9.28 -1.37 7.62
N LYS A 213 -10.44 -2.00 7.76
CA LYS A 213 -11.62 -1.42 8.42
C LYS A 213 -11.33 -1.01 9.87
N LEU A 214 -10.38 -1.68 10.53
CA LEU A 214 -9.93 -1.33 11.89
C LEU A 214 -9.40 0.12 12.00
N TYR A 215 -8.90 0.68 10.90
CA TYR A 215 -8.29 2.03 10.86
C TYR A 215 -9.08 3.04 10.01
N THR A 216 -10.17 2.60 9.36
CA THR A 216 -10.91 3.47 8.43
C THR A 216 -12.35 3.73 8.83
N LYS A 217 -12.81 3.20 9.99
CA LYS A 217 -14.17 3.41 10.47
C LYS A 217 -14.43 4.89 10.72
N GLN A 218 -15.40 5.45 10.01
CA GLN A 218 -15.80 6.86 10.14
C GLN A 218 -17.31 7.01 10.01
N PHE A 219 -17.91 7.76 10.92
CA PHE A 219 -19.33 8.08 10.82
C PHE A 219 -19.56 9.03 9.64
N ASN A 220 -20.53 8.69 8.81
CA ASN A 220 -20.93 9.51 7.68
C ASN A 220 -22.30 10.17 8.00
N GLU A 221 -22.29 11.46 8.27
CA GLU A 221 -23.48 12.20 8.67
C GLU A 221 -24.58 12.19 7.58
N THR A 222 -24.19 12.24 6.30
CA THR A 222 -25.14 12.21 5.19
C THR A 222 -25.87 10.87 5.07
N LYS A 223 -25.14 9.76 5.33
CA LYS A 223 -25.66 8.41 5.25
C LYS A 223 -26.26 7.92 6.57
N ASN A 224 -25.94 8.59 7.68
CA ASN A 224 -26.32 8.25 9.05
C ASN A 224 -25.89 6.85 9.51
N TYR A 225 -24.71 6.38 9.02
CA TYR A 225 -24.04 5.15 9.46
C TYR A 225 -22.54 5.21 9.25
N TYR A 226 -21.81 4.23 9.82
CA TYR A 226 -20.36 4.13 9.65
C TYR A 226 -19.96 3.62 8.27
N THR A 227 -18.94 4.24 7.69
CA THR A 227 -18.32 3.88 6.40
C THR A 227 -16.83 3.59 6.59
N PHE A 228 -16.23 2.87 5.62
CA PHE A 228 -14.85 2.37 5.69
C PHE A 228 -14.05 2.74 4.43
N TYR A 229 -14.22 3.94 3.91
CA TYR A 229 -13.53 4.35 2.68
C TYR A 229 -12.02 4.21 2.78
N GLY A 230 -11.40 3.57 1.78
CA GLY A 230 -9.98 3.32 1.70
C GLY A 230 -9.48 2.12 2.50
N HIS A 231 -10.38 1.30 3.08
CA HIS A 231 -9.96 0.11 3.82
C HIS A 231 -9.15 -0.87 2.96
N GLU A 232 -9.45 -0.99 1.67
CA GLU A 232 -8.69 -1.81 0.73
C GLU A 232 -7.22 -1.37 0.62
N ASN A 233 -6.97 -0.06 0.65
CA ASN A 233 -5.62 0.49 0.64
C ASN A 233 -4.88 0.16 1.94
N VAL A 234 -5.55 0.37 3.07
CA VAL A 234 -4.99 0.10 4.40
C VAL A 234 -4.76 -1.40 4.60
N SER A 235 -5.70 -2.26 4.19
CA SER A 235 -5.56 -3.72 4.21
C SER A 235 -4.30 -4.18 3.45
N THR A 236 -4.09 -3.65 2.25
CA THR A 236 -2.92 -3.96 1.43
C THR A 236 -1.62 -3.49 2.10
N TYR A 237 -1.62 -2.29 2.69
CA TYR A 237 -0.47 -1.78 3.42
C TYR A 237 -0.15 -2.62 4.67
N MET A 238 -1.16 -3.03 5.44
CA MET A 238 -1.00 -3.93 6.57
C MET A 238 -0.44 -5.29 6.14
N TYR A 239 -0.92 -5.83 5.03
CA TYR A 239 -0.39 -7.06 4.44
C TYR A 239 1.09 -6.90 4.05
N PHE A 240 1.50 -5.80 3.45
CA PHE A 240 2.90 -5.53 3.15
C PHE A 240 3.77 -5.43 4.41
N CYS A 241 3.29 -4.75 5.45
CA CYS A 241 3.97 -4.72 6.74
C CYS A 241 4.13 -6.12 7.34
N HIS A 242 3.09 -6.97 7.25
CA HIS A 242 3.15 -8.36 7.68
C HIS A 242 4.20 -9.17 6.90
N LEU A 243 4.23 -9.04 5.57
CA LEU A 243 5.17 -9.78 4.71
C LEU A 243 6.63 -9.46 5.04
N VAL A 244 6.98 -8.19 5.12
CA VAL A 244 8.37 -7.81 5.39
C VAL A 244 8.77 -8.24 6.79
N ARG A 245 7.87 -8.13 7.77
CA ARG A 245 8.13 -8.46 9.17
C ARG A 245 8.24 -9.96 9.41
N SER A 246 7.41 -10.77 8.76
CA SER A 246 7.51 -12.25 8.86
C SER A 246 8.85 -12.76 8.34
N THR A 247 9.46 -12.05 7.39
CA THR A 247 10.80 -12.35 6.87
C THR A 247 11.90 -11.84 7.82
N SER A 248 11.69 -10.69 8.47
CA SER A 248 12.64 -10.04 9.39
C SER A 248 12.90 -10.80 10.69
N ARG A 249 12.03 -11.73 11.08
CA ARG A 249 12.21 -12.53 12.31
C ARG A 249 13.51 -13.33 12.37
N LEU A 250 14.21 -13.42 11.26
CA LEU A 250 15.52 -14.07 11.15
C LEU A 250 16.69 -13.08 11.23
N HIS A 251 16.44 -11.78 11.42
CA HIS A 251 17.47 -10.73 11.32
C HIS A 251 17.56 -9.86 12.59
N ILE A 252 18.73 -9.25 12.79
CA ILE A 252 19.06 -8.40 13.93
C ILE A 252 18.19 -7.12 13.95
N PRO A 253 17.60 -6.71 15.10
CA PRO A 253 16.61 -5.62 15.19
C PRO A 253 17.08 -4.22 14.75
N SER A 254 18.35 -4.01 14.45
CA SER A 254 18.92 -2.68 14.14
C SER A 254 19.09 -2.38 12.65
N GLU A 255 18.69 -3.27 11.76
CA GLU A 255 18.92 -3.13 10.33
C GLU A 255 17.64 -3.13 9.51
N PHE A 256 17.63 -2.32 8.44
CA PHE A 256 16.56 -2.37 7.45
C PHE A 256 16.49 -3.75 6.81
N THR A 257 15.32 -4.34 6.79
CA THR A 257 15.03 -5.53 6.00
C THR A 257 14.40 -5.11 4.68
N ILE A 258 14.90 -5.66 3.58
CA ILE A 258 14.38 -5.41 2.23
C ILE A 258 13.92 -6.74 1.65
N VAL A 259 12.66 -6.83 1.28
CA VAL A 259 12.05 -8.01 0.68
C VAL A 259 11.49 -7.68 -0.68
N ARG A 260 11.91 -8.38 -1.72
CA ARG A 260 11.28 -8.23 -3.05
C ARG A 260 9.89 -8.86 -3.03
N LEU A 261 8.92 -8.14 -3.56
CA LEU A 261 7.57 -8.66 -3.75
C LEU A 261 7.58 -9.69 -4.90
N THR A 262 7.25 -10.93 -4.58
CA THR A 262 7.23 -12.05 -5.54
C THR A 262 5.81 -12.35 -6.01
N ASP A 263 5.66 -13.08 -7.11
CA ASP A 263 4.39 -13.28 -7.82
C ASP A 263 3.21 -13.65 -6.93
N GLY A 264 3.26 -14.72 -6.16
CA GLY A 264 2.13 -15.12 -5.30
C GLY A 264 1.77 -14.08 -4.23
N LYS A 265 2.78 -13.41 -3.65
CA LYS A 265 2.56 -12.33 -2.67
C LYS A 265 1.99 -11.09 -3.33
N TYR A 266 2.43 -10.80 -4.55
CA TYR A 266 1.88 -9.72 -5.38
C TYR A 266 0.41 -9.99 -5.72
N GLN A 267 0.07 -11.20 -6.16
CA GLN A 267 -1.31 -11.57 -6.49
C GLN A 267 -2.24 -11.37 -5.29
N VAL A 268 -1.85 -11.83 -4.10
CA VAL A 268 -2.61 -11.56 -2.86
C VAL A 268 -2.83 -10.04 -2.65
N ALA A 269 -1.77 -9.24 -2.77
CA ALA A 269 -1.87 -7.79 -2.59
C ALA A 269 -2.78 -7.13 -3.64
N ALA A 270 -2.70 -7.58 -4.90
CA ALA A 270 -3.53 -7.09 -5.99
C ALA A 270 -5.01 -7.42 -5.76
N LEU A 271 -5.33 -8.62 -5.26
CA LEU A 271 -6.69 -9.01 -4.89
C LEU A 271 -7.22 -8.13 -3.75
N ILE A 272 -6.45 -7.95 -2.67
CA ILE A 272 -6.84 -7.10 -1.53
C ILE A 272 -7.10 -5.67 -2.00
N LEU A 273 -6.21 -5.07 -2.79
CA LEU A 273 -6.32 -3.68 -3.22
C LEU A 273 -7.52 -3.44 -4.14
N ASN A 274 -7.91 -4.45 -4.90
CA ASN A 274 -8.90 -4.27 -5.96
C ASN A 274 -10.26 -4.92 -5.66
N HIS A 275 -10.48 -5.58 -4.50
CA HIS A 275 -11.73 -6.28 -4.21
C HIS A 275 -12.98 -5.38 -4.27
N MET A 276 -12.82 -4.07 -3.98
CA MET A 276 -13.89 -3.08 -4.07
C MET A 276 -14.14 -2.54 -5.48
N LYS A 277 -13.32 -2.90 -6.48
CA LYS A 277 -13.39 -2.30 -7.82
C LYS A 277 -14.70 -2.58 -8.55
N PHE A 278 -15.25 -3.77 -8.41
CA PHE A 278 -16.53 -4.12 -9.05
C PHE A 278 -17.74 -3.33 -8.55
N TYR A 279 -17.63 -2.64 -7.42
CA TYR A 279 -18.68 -1.73 -6.96
C TYR A 279 -18.66 -0.37 -7.68
N ASN A 280 -17.54 0.00 -8.32
CA ASN A 280 -17.31 1.34 -8.87
C ASN A 280 -16.94 1.36 -10.36
N ASP A 281 -16.40 0.26 -10.88
CA ASP A 281 -15.87 0.15 -12.23
C ASP A 281 -16.59 -1.00 -13.00
N SER A 282 -16.63 -0.93 -14.33
CA SER A 282 -17.13 -2.05 -15.15
C SER A 282 -16.17 -3.24 -15.12
N MET A 283 -16.70 -4.45 -15.33
CA MET A 283 -15.92 -5.69 -15.43
C MET A 283 -14.75 -5.54 -16.42
N GLU A 284 -15.05 -5.09 -17.65
CA GLU A 284 -14.05 -4.87 -18.71
C GLU A 284 -12.91 -3.93 -18.27
N LYS A 285 -13.24 -2.87 -17.52
CA LYS A 285 -12.22 -1.91 -17.04
C LYS A 285 -11.31 -2.53 -15.98
N VAL A 286 -11.86 -3.39 -15.13
CA VAL A 286 -11.10 -4.11 -14.11
C VAL A 286 -10.21 -5.16 -14.75
N GLU A 287 -10.74 -5.96 -15.68
CA GLU A 287 -10.01 -6.97 -16.44
C GLU A 287 -8.82 -6.38 -17.19
N ASN A 288 -9.05 -5.34 -17.97
CA ASN A 288 -8.00 -4.64 -18.73
C ASN A 288 -6.87 -4.06 -17.84
N LYS A 289 -7.14 -3.83 -16.56
CA LYS A 289 -6.13 -3.33 -15.63
C LYS A 289 -5.08 -4.39 -15.29
N PHE A 290 -5.49 -5.65 -15.15
CA PHE A 290 -4.59 -6.72 -14.70
C PHE A 290 -3.80 -7.32 -15.85
N ASN A 291 -4.37 -7.45 -17.04
CA ASN A 291 -3.81 -8.20 -18.18
C ASN A 291 -3.35 -9.62 -17.75
N ASP A 292 -4.14 -10.27 -16.87
CA ASP A 292 -3.88 -11.57 -16.25
C ASP A 292 -5.25 -12.20 -15.90
N ASP A 293 -5.67 -13.15 -16.72
CA ASP A 293 -7.00 -13.77 -16.66
C ASP A 293 -7.19 -14.58 -15.36
N ASP A 294 -6.13 -15.23 -14.87
CA ASP A 294 -6.20 -16.02 -13.64
C ASP A 294 -6.36 -15.11 -12.41
N LEU A 295 -5.63 -14.00 -12.38
CA LEU A 295 -5.76 -13.00 -11.31
C LEU A 295 -7.13 -12.34 -11.34
N PHE A 296 -7.66 -12.03 -12.53
CA PHE A 296 -9.00 -11.48 -12.69
C PHE A 296 -10.07 -12.45 -12.17
N LYS A 297 -9.99 -13.72 -12.55
CA LYS A 297 -10.89 -14.78 -12.07
C LYS A 297 -10.86 -14.93 -10.55
N MET A 298 -9.67 -14.90 -9.95
CA MET A 298 -9.55 -14.94 -8.48
C MET A 298 -10.19 -13.71 -7.83
N LEU A 299 -10.12 -12.53 -8.47
CA LEU A 299 -10.77 -11.32 -7.98
C LEU A 299 -12.29 -11.41 -8.06
N GLU A 300 -12.86 -11.99 -9.13
CA GLU A 300 -14.30 -12.26 -9.24
C GLU A 300 -14.77 -13.20 -8.12
N ILE A 301 -14.00 -14.27 -7.85
CA ILE A 301 -14.30 -15.20 -6.75
C ILE A 301 -14.29 -14.46 -5.41
N LEU A 302 -13.28 -13.66 -5.12
CA LEU A 302 -13.19 -12.90 -3.88
C LEU A 302 -14.36 -11.92 -3.74
N HIS A 303 -14.72 -11.21 -4.80
CA HIS A 303 -15.84 -10.28 -4.81
C HIS A 303 -17.17 -10.99 -4.54
N ARG A 304 -17.41 -12.12 -5.19
CA ARG A 304 -18.60 -12.93 -4.98
C ARG A 304 -18.66 -13.49 -3.55
N ALA A 305 -17.55 -14.01 -3.06
CA ALA A 305 -17.43 -14.52 -1.70
C ALA A 305 -17.70 -13.43 -0.64
N ASP A 306 -17.23 -12.20 -0.87
CA ASP A 306 -17.52 -11.03 -0.03
C ASP A 306 -19.01 -10.68 -0.02
N GLN A 307 -19.68 -10.71 -1.18
CA GLN A 307 -21.12 -10.46 -1.26
C GLN A 307 -21.95 -11.53 -0.53
N GLU A 308 -21.60 -12.81 -0.70
CA GLU A 308 -22.27 -13.94 -0.07
C GLU A 308 -21.91 -14.10 1.43
N GLY A 309 -20.78 -13.50 1.87
CA GLY A 309 -20.29 -13.51 3.25
C GLY A 309 -21.01 -12.54 4.20
N ARG A 310 -22.18 -12.02 3.83
CA ARG A 310 -22.98 -11.10 4.66
C ARG A 310 -24.18 -11.81 5.24
N LYS A 311 -24.43 -11.64 6.54
CA LYS A 311 -25.67 -12.12 7.15
C LYS A 311 -26.84 -11.30 6.58
N SER A 312 -27.79 -11.99 5.97
CA SER A 312 -28.98 -11.37 5.37
C SER A 312 -29.67 -10.39 6.33
N CYS A 313 -29.99 -9.22 5.83
CA CYS A 313 -30.78 -8.21 6.55
C CYS A 313 -32.25 -8.61 6.64
#